data_fb5370cc22c78fa6fbe0cfe1f4385cf6
#
_entry.id   fb5370cc22c78fa6fbe0cfe1f4385cf6
#
_cell.length_a   1.000
_cell.length_b   1.000
_cell.length_c   1.000
_cell.angle_alpha   90.00
_cell.angle_beta   90.00
_cell.angle_gamma   90.00
#
_symmetry.space_group_name_H-M   'P 1'
#
loop_
_entity.id
_entity.type
_entity.pdbx_description
1 polymer ?
#
loop_
_entity_poly.entity_id
_entity_poly.type
_entity_poly.pdbx_seq_one_letter_code
_entity_poly.pdbx_strand_id
1 'polypeptide(L)'
;MKKQPIEAREAIRMGIPSKGRMAEDTQDLLKSCQLSVRKLNPRQYAAEIPNVPGMEVWFQRATDVVRKLMTGDVDIGIVGYDMLREIGNEDEDLVIVHDALGFGGCHLAVAVPQAWDNVNSLSQLKSDPRFSKERPLRVVTAYVNLATKFFKDQGMENVVITTADGALEAAPAMGAADCILDLVSSGTTLRENNLKEIEGGRVLDSQGCLVASREALLKRPGVLEIVHEMLERLEAHLRANGVFMVTANVRGSSAESVAEKICSGGSLLRGLQGPTVSPIYTPQNDGTTKEGQFYAVSIGVPKTRIYETVKSLRRMGGSGVLVFPMTYVFDEEPPRWTSLLAQLGLKAEDFNHLSRGEAPVAR
;
A
#
# COMPACT_ATOMS: atom_id res chain seq x y z
N MET A 1 -6.09 24.43 -14.76
CA MET A 1 -5.24 24.02 -15.92
C MET A 1 -6.15 23.42 -16.98
N LYS A 2 -5.91 23.64 -18.27
CA LYS A 2 -6.72 22.96 -19.32
C LYS A 2 -6.24 21.51 -19.41
N LYS A 3 -7.18 20.54 -19.25
CA LYS A 3 -6.92 19.12 -19.52
C LYS A 3 -6.52 18.98 -20.99
N GLN A 4 -5.42 18.25 -21.27
CA GLN A 4 -5.11 17.84 -22.63
C GLN A 4 -6.10 16.74 -23.05
N PRO A 5 -6.49 16.67 -24.36
CA PRO A 5 -7.32 15.55 -24.81
C PRO A 5 -6.60 14.25 -24.55
N ILE A 6 -7.19 13.39 -23.74
CA ILE A 6 -6.64 12.07 -23.33
C ILE A 6 -6.41 11.15 -24.55
N GLU A 7 -7.19 11.36 -25.61
CA GLU A 7 -7.18 10.56 -26.84
C GLU A 7 -5.94 10.76 -27.73
N ALA A 8 -5.09 11.77 -27.47
CA ALA A 8 -4.01 12.17 -28.39
C ALA A 8 -2.69 11.39 -28.24
N ARG A 9 -2.57 10.45 -27.28
CA ARG A 9 -1.33 9.68 -27.07
C ARG A 9 -1.59 8.18 -27.05
N GLU A 10 -0.70 7.39 -27.66
CA GLU A 10 -0.79 5.93 -27.68
C GLU A 10 -0.27 5.29 -26.38
N ALA A 11 0.87 5.77 -25.84
CA ALA A 11 1.47 5.19 -24.65
C ALA A 11 0.68 5.47 -23.37
N ILE A 12 0.45 4.45 -22.55
CA ILE A 12 -0.09 4.57 -21.19
C ILE A 12 1.02 5.05 -20.26
N ARG A 13 0.77 6.02 -19.40
CA ARG A 13 1.78 6.63 -18.56
C ARG A 13 1.55 6.40 -17.09
N MET A 14 2.58 5.91 -16.42
CA MET A 14 2.63 5.76 -14.98
C MET A 14 3.58 6.76 -14.36
N GLY A 15 3.11 7.55 -13.39
CA GLY A 15 3.94 8.44 -12.58
C GLY A 15 4.40 7.75 -11.30
N ILE A 16 5.71 7.82 -11.01
CA ILE A 16 6.26 7.29 -9.76
C ILE A 16 7.20 8.30 -9.09
N PRO A 17 7.40 8.21 -7.75
CA PRO A 17 8.33 9.08 -7.05
C PRO A 17 9.75 8.99 -7.62
N SER A 18 10.43 10.14 -7.73
CA SER A 18 11.78 10.23 -8.32
C SER A 18 12.92 10.22 -7.31
N LYS A 19 12.64 10.46 -6.02
CA LYS A 19 13.64 10.63 -4.96
C LYS A 19 13.14 10.15 -3.61
N GLY A 20 14.11 9.87 -2.73
CA GLY A 20 13.87 9.48 -1.34
C GLY A 20 13.35 8.07 -1.18
N ARG A 21 13.06 7.69 0.06
CA ARG A 21 12.62 6.35 0.43
C ARG A 21 11.42 5.87 -0.38
N MET A 22 10.43 6.73 -0.59
CA MET A 22 9.26 6.39 -1.41
C MET A 22 9.62 5.93 -2.83
N ALA A 23 10.68 6.50 -3.45
CA ALA A 23 11.13 6.08 -4.77
C ALA A 23 11.80 4.70 -4.74
N GLU A 24 12.60 4.43 -3.71
CA GLU A 24 13.27 3.15 -3.50
C GLU A 24 12.25 2.05 -3.23
N ASP A 25 11.37 2.26 -2.23
CA ASP A 25 10.31 1.30 -1.86
C ASP A 25 9.36 1.01 -3.04
N THR A 26 9.01 2.04 -3.84
CA THR A 26 8.18 1.87 -5.05
C THR A 26 8.86 0.95 -6.07
N GLN A 27 10.14 1.19 -6.36
CA GLN A 27 10.87 0.39 -7.35
C GLN A 27 11.09 -1.04 -6.84
N ASP A 28 11.35 -1.23 -5.55
CA ASP A 28 11.51 -2.54 -4.92
C ASP A 28 10.19 -3.33 -4.95
N LEU A 29 9.06 -2.69 -4.65
CA LEU A 29 7.74 -3.31 -4.77
C LEU A 29 7.45 -3.72 -6.21
N LEU A 30 7.59 -2.81 -7.18
CA LEU A 30 7.36 -3.10 -8.59
C LEU A 30 8.25 -4.25 -9.07
N LYS A 31 9.53 -4.26 -8.70
CA LYS A 31 10.46 -5.34 -9.01
C LYS A 31 10.00 -6.67 -8.40
N SER A 32 9.56 -6.68 -7.15
CA SER A 32 9.06 -7.87 -6.47
C SER A 32 7.77 -8.41 -7.11
N CYS A 33 7.01 -7.54 -7.77
CA CYS A 33 5.79 -7.89 -8.52
C CYS A 33 6.05 -8.20 -10.00
N GLN A 34 7.32 -8.42 -10.42
CA GLN A 34 7.71 -8.64 -11.81
C GLN A 34 7.38 -7.47 -12.76
N LEU A 35 7.29 -6.26 -12.21
CA LEU A 35 7.06 -5.00 -12.91
C LEU A 35 8.33 -4.13 -12.87
N SER A 36 9.50 -4.72 -13.07
CA SER A 36 10.79 -4.04 -12.97
C SER A 36 10.87 -2.85 -13.92
N VAL A 37 11.16 -1.68 -13.36
CA VAL A 37 11.32 -0.44 -14.11
C VAL A 37 12.74 -0.36 -14.69
N ARG A 38 12.85 -0.23 -16.01
CA ARG A 38 14.11 -0.17 -16.75
C ARG A 38 14.32 1.20 -17.35
N LYS A 39 15.36 1.91 -16.92
CA LYS A 39 15.83 3.15 -17.56
C LYS A 39 16.82 2.81 -18.67
N LEU A 40 16.63 3.38 -19.85
CA LEU A 40 17.61 3.30 -20.93
C LEU A 40 18.87 4.11 -20.62
N ASN A 41 18.71 5.23 -19.90
CA ASN A 41 19.82 6.06 -19.42
C ASN A 41 19.52 6.51 -17.98
N PRO A 42 20.45 6.37 -17.01
CA PRO A 42 20.25 6.75 -15.62
C PRO A 42 19.80 8.20 -15.38
N ARG A 43 20.14 9.12 -16.29
CA ARG A 43 19.75 10.54 -16.21
C ARG A 43 18.36 10.84 -16.78
N GLN A 44 17.72 9.90 -17.46
CA GLN A 44 16.37 10.09 -17.99
C GLN A 44 15.33 9.99 -16.88
N TYR A 45 14.29 10.79 -17.03
CA TYR A 45 13.10 10.74 -16.18
C TYR A 45 12.03 9.77 -16.70
N ALA A 46 12.20 9.27 -17.91
CA ALA A 46 11.37 8.24 -18.53
C ALA A 46 12.02 6.86 -18.43
N ALA A 47 11.20 5.84 -18.31
CA ALA A 47 11.58 4.44 -18.23
C ALA A 47 10.46 3.57 -18.84
N GLU A 48 10.70 2.28 -18.95
CA GLU A 48 9.74 1.28 -19.41
C GLU A 48 9.59 0.15 -18.40
N ILE A 49 8.50 -0.58 -18.47
CA ILE A 49 8.33 -1.89 -17.83
C ILE A 49 8.30 -2.93 -18.94
N PRO A 50 9.38 -3.69 -19.18
CA PRO A 50 9.46 -4.61 -20.33
C PRO A 50 8.34 -5.65 -20.39
N ASN A 51 7.81 -6.04 -19.21
CA ASN A 51 6.72 -7.01 -19.09
C ASN A 51 5.33 -6.41 -19.38
N VAL A 52 5.23 -5.08 -19.55
CA VAL A 52 3.98 -4.38 -19.87
C VAL A 52 4.24 -3.47 -21.08
N PRO A 53 4.22 -4.02 -22.30
CA PRO A 53 4.47 -3.25 -23.52
C PRO A 53 3.48 -2.09 -23.68
N GLY A 54 3.98 -0.94 -24.15
CA GLY A 54 3.15 0.26 -24.34
C GLY A 54 2.97 1.13 -23.08
N MET A 55 3.59 0.75 -21.97
CA MET A 55 3.58 1.54 -20.73
C MET A 55 4.89 2.30 -20.56
N GLU A 56 4.79 3.64 -20.43
CA GLU A 56 5.88 4.54 -20.06
C GLU A 56 5.83 4.82 -18.56
N VAL A 57 6.98 4.77 -17.89
CA VAL A 57 7.12 5.15 -16.48
C VAL A 57 7.84 6.48 -16.37
N TRP A 58 7.26 7.43 -15.64
CA TRP A 58 7.77 8.78 -15.48
C TRP A 58 8.12 9.07 -14.01
N PHE A 59 9.40 9.35 -13.77
CA PHE A 59 9.91 9.73 -12.45
C PHE A 59 9.58 11.20 -12.17
N GLN A 60 8.75 11.45 -11.15
CA GLN A 60 8.24 12.78 -10.81
C GLN A 60 8.39 13.05 -9.30
N ARG A 61 8.23 14.29 -8.87
CA ARG A 61 7.97 14.58 -7.46
C ARG A 61 6.58 14.09 -7.10
N ALA A 62 6.34 13.70 -5.84
CA ALA A 62 5.04 13.19 -5.39
C ALA A 62 3.89 14.16 -5.70
N THR A 63 4.11 15.46 -5.46
CA THR A 63 3.15 16.53 -5.81
C THR A 63 2.83 16.59 -7.30
N ASP A 64 3.82 16.35 -8.15
CA ASP A 64 3.66 16.43 -9.60
C ASP A 64 2.97 15.19 -10.16
N VAL A 65 3.14 14.00 -9.52
CA VAL A 65 2.38 12.80 -9.90
C VAL A 65 0.88 13.07 -9.76
N VAL A 66 0.45 13.62 -8.60
CA VAL A 66 -0.97 13.93 -8.37
C VAL A 66 -1.48 14.97 -9.36
N ARG A 67 -0.75 16.09 -9.55
CA ARG A 67 -1.14 17.13 -10.52
C ARG A 67 -1.28 16.59 -11.93
N LYS A 68 -0.36 15.70 -12.35
CA LYS A 68 -0.37 15.10 -13.69
C LYS A 68 -1.49 14.09 -13.88
N LEU A 69 -1.91 13.39 -12.84
CA LEU A 69 -3.14 12.59 -12.85
C LEU A 69 -4.37 13.47 -13.07
N MET A 70 -4.46 14.59 -12.34
CA MET A 70 -5.58 15.55 -12.49
C MET A 70 -5.63 16.21 -13.87
N THR A 71 -4.48 16.44 -14.50
CA THR A 71 -4.40 17.04 -15.84
C THR A 71 -4.49 16.04 -16.99
N GLY A 72 -4.46 14.74 -16.70
CA GLY A 72 -4.44 13.68 -17.71
C GLY A 72 -3.10 13.47 -18.41
N ASP A 73 -2.01 14.08 -17.91
CA ASP A 73 -0.65 13.85 -18.44
C ASP A 73 -0.12 12.45 -18.07
N VAL A 74 -0.65 11.88 -17.00
CA VAL A 74 -0.37 10.56 -16.47
C VAL A 74 -1.69 9.84 -16.19
N ASP A 75 -1.76 8.54 -16.45
CA ASP A 75 -2.97 7.73 -16.30
C ASP A 75 -3.05 7.04 -14.93
N ILE A 76 -1.89 6.59 -14.45
CA ILE A 76 -1.72 5.80 -13.23
C ILE A 76 -0.56 6.39 -12.43
N GLY A 77 -0.59 6.33 -11.10
CA GLY A 77 0.52 6.82 -10.29
C GLY A 77 0.66 6.13 -8.94
N ILE A 78 1.88 6.06 -8.44
CA ILE A 78 2.16 5.66 -7.04
C ILE A 78 2.57 6.90 -6.27
N VAL A 79 1.86 7.17 -5.16
CA VAL A 79 2.08 8.34 -4.30
C VAL A 79 1.80 8.00 -2.84
N GLY A 80 2.25 8.85 -1.91
CA GLY A 80 1.75 8.81 -0.53
C GLY A 80 0.31 9.31 -0.46
N TYR A 81 -0.50 8.68 0.37
CA TYR A 81 -1.89 9.07 0.58
C TYR A 81 -2.02 10.52 1.09
N ASP A 82 -1.05 10.96 1.89
CA ASP A 82 -0.91 12.34 2.35
C ASP A 82 -0.86 13.34 1.19
N MET A 83 0.00 13.09 0.19
CA MET A 83 0.12 13.94 -0.99
C MET A 83 -1.11 13.88 -1.90
N LEU A 84 -1.73 12.70 -2.01
CA LEU A 84 -2.99 12.56 -2.73
C LEU A 84 -4.07 13.45 -2.11
N ARG A 85 -4.17 13.48 -0.79
CA ARG A 85 -5.17 14.27 -0.06
C ARG A 85 -4.83 15.77 -0.04
N GLU A 86 -3.55 16.11 0.05
CA GLU A 86 -3.09 17.51 0.04
C GLU A 86 -3.34 18.19 -1.30
N ILE A 87 -3.02 17.53 -2.42
CA ILE A 87 -3.05 18.10 -3.76
C ILE A 87 -4.36 17.79 -4.48
N GLY A 88 -4.85 16.54 -4.35
CA GLY A 88 -6.06 16.07 -5.01
C GLY A 88 -7.35 16.60 -4.40
N ASN A 89 -7.33 16.98 -3.12
CA ASN A 89 -8.43 17.63 -2.41
C ASN A 89 -9.82 17.04 -2.73
N GLU A 90 -9.99 15.73 -2.61
CA GLU A 90 -11.25 15.02 -2.88
C GLU A 90 -11.73 15.10 -4.34
N ASP A 91 -10.81 15.30 -5.30
CA ASP A 91 -11.13 15.27 -6.72
C ASP A 91 -11.67 13.87 -7.09
N GLU A 92 -12.92 13.82 -7.55
CA GLU A 92 -13.62 12.60 -7.93
C GLU A 92 -12.97 11.87 -9.13
N ASP A 93 -12.15 12.57 -9.89
CA ASP A 93 -11.37 12.00 -11.00
C ASP A 93 -10.17 11.17 -10.52
N LEU A 94 -9.77 11.29 -9.25
CA LEU A 94 -8.68 10.51 -8.66
C LEU A 94 -9.24 9.28 -7.96
N VAL A 95 -9.04 8.11 -8.55
CA VAL A 95 -9.51 6.83 -8.02
C VAL A 95 -8.36 6.09 -7.35
N ILE A 96 -8.55 5.71 -6.08
CA ILE A 96 -7.60 4.86 -5.38
C ILE A 96 -7.81 3.42 -5.83
N VAL A 97 -6.83 2.90 -6.57
CA VAL A 97 -6.82 1.53 -7.08
C VAL A 97 -6.37 0.56 -5.99
N HIS A 98 -5.31 0.93 -5.24
CA HIS A 98 -4.81 0.16 -4.11
C HIS A 98 -4.38 1.11 -2.99
N ASP A 99 -5.04 1.00 -1.84
CA ASP A 99 -4.89 1.92 -0.70
C ASP A 99 -3.70 1.60 0.22
N ALA A 100 -3.09 0.41 0.11
CA ALA A 100 -2.12 -0.09 1.08
C ALA A 100 -0.99 -0.89 0.41
N LEU A 101 0.00 -0.21 -0.17
CA LEU A 101 1.12 -0.86 -0.86
C LEU A 101 2.19 -1.44 0.09
N GLY A 102 1.99 -1.32 1.41
CA GLY A 102 2.83 -1.94 2.43
C GLY A 102 4.15 -1.20 2.72
N PHE A 103 4.31 0.03 2.23
CA PHE A 103 5.46 0.89 2.53
C PHE A 103 5.06 2.36 2.73
N GLY A 104 5.99 3.17 3.21
CA GLY A 104 5.77 4.60 3.42
C GLY A 104 4.81 4.92 4.57
N GLY A 105 4.55 3.96 5.48
CA GLY A 105 3.64 4.14 6.61
C GLY A 105 4.08 5.28 7.53
N CYS A 106 3.20 6.27 7.70
CA CYS A 106 3.37 7.44 8.57
C CYS A 106 2.00 8.04 8.90
N HIS A 107 2.00 9.10 9.68
CA HIS A 107 0.80 9.90 9.92
C HIS A 107 1.15 11.38 9.93
N LEU A 108 0.20 12.21 9.54
CA LEU A 108 0.30 13.66 9.60
C LEU A 108 -0.23 14.13 10.94
N ALA A 109 0.59 14.89 11.70
CA ALA A 109 0.22 15.30 13.04
C ALA A 109 0.73 16.71 13.39
N VAL A 110 0.02 17.35 14.33
CA VAL A 110 0.45 18.59 14.97
C VAL A 110 1.48 18.26 16.03
N ALA A 111 2.65 18.91 15.93
CA ALA A 111 3.71 18.81 16.93
C ALA A 111 4.06 20.18 17.49
N VAL A 112 4.15 20.24 18.82
CA VAL A 112 4.44 21.45 19.59
C VAL A 112 5.80 21.34 20.31
N PRO A 113 6.42 22.46 20.72
CA PRO A 113 7.64 22.41 21.56
C PRO A 113 7.43 21.54 22.81
N GLN A 114 8.40 20.65 23.09
CA GLN A 114 8.36 19.78 24.26
C GLN A 114 8.29 20.56 25.58
N ALA A 115 8.87 21.76 25.60
CA ALA A 115 8.84 22.68 26.74
C ALA A 115 7.43 23.24 27.06
N TRP A 116 6.42 22.97 26.23
CA TRP A 116 5.04 23.37 26.53
C TRP A 116 4.35 22.30 27.39
N ASP A 117 4.71 22.27 28.68
CA ASP A 117 4.25 21.24 29.62
C ASP A 117 2.71 21.18 29.75
N ASN A 118 2.05 22.32 29.58
CA ASN A 118 0.60 22.46 29.72
C ASN A 118 -0.17 22.16 28.40
N VAL A 119 0.52 21.85 27.29
CA VAL A 119 -0.09 21.55 25.99
C VAL A 119 0.23 20.11 25.58
N ASN A 120 -0.66 19.19 25.96
CA ASN A 120 -0.55 17.77 25.64
C ASN A 120 -1.71 17.28 24.76
N SER A 121 -2.70 18.14 24.49
CA SER A 121 -3.84 17.84 23.63
C SER A 121 -4.23 19.02 22.76
N LEU A 122 -4.93 18.74 21.65
CA LEU A 122 -5.46 19.77 20.77
C LEU A 122 -6.45 20.69 21.48
N SER A 123 -7.23 20.17 22.42
CA SER A 123 -8.16 20.97 23.23
C SER A 123 -7.42 21.97 24.12
N GLN A 124 -6.28 21.57 24.70
CA GLN A 124 -5.43 22.48 25.47
C GLN A 124 -4.78 23.53 24.57
N LEU A 125 -4.32 23.15 23.38
CA LEU A 125 -3.78 24.09 22.40
C LEU A 125 -4.84 25.11 21.95
N LYS A 126 -6.09 24.66 21.72
CA LYS A 126 -7.22 25.50 21.31
C LYS A 126 -7.59 26.53 22.39
N SER A 127 -7.50 26.17 23.65
CA SER A 127 -7.85 27.04 24.80
C SER A 127 -6.63 27.78 25.36
N ASP A 128 -5.47 27.71 24.75
CA ASP A 128 -4.26 28.34 25.25
C ASP A 128 -4.36 29.88 25.14
N PRO A 129 -4.25 30.60 26.26
CA PRO A 129 -4.43 32.05 26.31
C PRO A 129 -3.33 32.83 25.54
N ARG A 130 -2.26 32.17 25.14
CA ARG A 130 -1.20 32.79 24.33
C ARG A 130 -1.70 33.13 22.94
N PHE A 131 -2.76 32.46 22.46
CA PHE A 131 -3.25 32.60 21.09
C PHE A 131 -4.61 33.26 21.07
N SER A 132 -4.72 34.33 20.30
CA SER A 132 -5.94 35.12 20.15
C SER A 132 -6.04 35.63 18.69
N LYS A 133 -7.03 36.44 18.40
CA LYS A 133 -7.17 37.09 17.09
C LYS A 133 -5.99 38.05 16.82
N GLU A 134 -5.48 38.73 17.84
CA GLU A 134 -4.33 39.66 17.76
C GLU A 134 -3.00 38.94 17.69
N ARG A 135 -2.91 37.73 18.25
CA ARG A 135 -1.74 36.85 18.22
C ARG A 135 -2.17 35.42 17.82
N PRO A 136 -2.38 35.16 16.53
CA PRO A 136 -2.77 33.84 16.07
C PRO A 136 -1.68 32.81 16.26
N LEU A 137 -2.07 31.54 16.40
CA LEU A 137 -1.16 30.39 16.38
C LEU A 137 -0.50 30.29 15.01
N ARG A 138 0.82 30.35 14.94
CA ARG A 138 1.57 30.20 13.70
C ARG A 138 1.97 28.75 13.50
N VAL A 139 1.47 28.16 12.42
CA VAL A 139 1.73 26.75 12.05
C VAL A 139 2.52 26.73 10.76
N VAL A 140 3.66 26.04 10.74
CA VAL A 140 4.41 25.80 9.51
C VAL A 140 4.22 24.37 9.04
N THR A 141 3.98 24.19 7.73
CA THR A 141 3.71 22.88 7.13
C THR A 141 3.95 22.88 5.62
N ALA A 142 4.22 21.70 5.06
CA ALA A 142 4.13 21.45 3.61
C ALA A 142 2.68 21.08 3.17
N TYR A 143 1.77 20.85 4.12
CA TYR A 143 0.41 20.35 3.93
C TYR A 143 -0.64 21.43 4.24
N VAL A 144 -0.61 22.52 3.45
CA VAL A 144 -1.41 23.72 3.72
C VAL A 144 -2.92 23.46 3.62
N ASN A 145 -3.36 22.67 2.63
CA ASN A 145 -4.77 22.39 2.42
C ASN A 145 -5.33 21.51 3.55
N LEU A 146 -4.61 20.43 3.89
CA LEU A 146 -4.98 19.55 4.99
C LEU A 146 -4.96 20.28 6.33
N ALA A 147 -3.94 21.10 6.59
CA ALA A 147 -3.87 21.91 7.79
C ALA A 147 -5.03 22.90 7.90
N THR A 148 -5.33 23.60 6.82
CA THR A 148 -6.44 24.57 6.79
C THR A 148 -7.78 23.90 7.09
N LYS A 149 -8.04 22.75 6.44
CA LYS A 149 -9.24 21.95 6.68
C LYS A 149 -9.29 21.47 8.13
N PHE A 150 -8.20 20.86 8.62
CA PHE A 150 -8.12 20.32 9.97
C PHE A 150 -8.42 21.36 11.04
N PHE A 151 -7.70 22.48 11.06
CA PHE A 151 -7.90 23.51 12.09
C PHE A 151 -9.29 24.14 12.01
N LYS A 152 -9.83 24.32 10.81
CA LYS A 152 -11.22 24.78 10.63
C LYS A 152 -12.24 23.80 11.19
N ASP A 153 -12.10 22.49 10.89
CA ASP A 153 -13.00 21.44 11.38
C ASP A 153 -12.94 21.30 12.91
N GLN A 154 -11.77 21.60 13.49
CA GLN A 154 -11.60 21.67 14.96
C GLN A 154 -12.12 22.99 15.57
N GLY A 155 -12.63 23.91 14.75
CA GLY A 155 -13.13 25.22 15.20
C GLY A 155 -12.02 26.11 15.80
N MET A 156 -10.81 26.03 15.24
CA MET A 156 -9.66 26.89 15.58
C MET A 156 -9.52 27.99 14.53
N GLU A 157 -10.11 29.16 14.80
CA GLU A 157 -10.16 30.27 13.85
C GLU A 157 -8.89 31.14 13.89
N ASN A 158 -8.22 31.20 15.03
CA ASN A 158 -7.02 32.04 15.23
C ASN A 158 -5.73 31.26 14.88
N VAL A 159 -5.61 30.79 13.64
CA VAL A 159 -4.45 30.05 13.15
C VAL A 159 -3.96 30.68 11.86
N VAL A 160 -2.66 30.89 11.75
CA VAL A 160 -1.98 31.32 10.53
C VAL A 160 -1.08 30.21 10.06
N ILE A 161 -1.34 29.71 8.85
CA ILE A 161 -0.59 28.61 8.25
C ILE A 161 0.39 29.20 7.26
N THR A 162 1.66 28.82 7.39
CA THR A 162 2.75 29.18 6.46
C THR A 162 3.35 27.92 5.87
N THR A 163 3.76 28.01 4.60
CA THR A 163 4.39 26.87 3.91
C THR A 163 5.90 26.91 4.02
N ALA A 164 6.51 25.75 4.21
CA ALA A 164 7.94 25.51 4.02
C ALA A 164 8.16 24.08 3.51
N ASP A 165 9.21 23.88 2.71
CA ASP A 165 9.46 22.62 1.99
C ASP A 165 10.51 21.71 2.68
N GLY A 166 11.02 22.11 3.84
CA GLY A 166 12.01 21.30 4.56
C GLY A 166 12.48 21.94 5.86
N ALA A 167 13.09 21.12 6.72
CA ALA A 167 13.56 21.50 8.05
C ALA A 167 12.48 22.19 8.93
N LEU A 168 11.24 21.74 8.81
CA LEU A 168 10.09 22.30 9.52
C LEU A 168 10.28 22.24 11.03
N GLU A 169 10.93 21.18 11.51
CA GLU A 169 11.17 20.93 12.94
C GLU A 169 12.04 22.01 13.60
N ALA A 170 12.84 22.73 12.81
CA ALA A 170 13.64 23.85 13.33
C ALA A 170 12.82 25.15 13.53
N ALA A 171 11.69 25.30 12.86
CA ALA A 171 10.95 26.55 12.84
C ALA A 171 10.48 27.04 14.21
N PRO A 172 9.99 26.19 15.14
CA PRO A 172 9.63 26.63 16.49
C PRO A 172 10.85 27.11 17.30
N ALA A 173 11.99 26.43 17.20
CA ALA A 173 13.21 26.83 17.91
C ALA A 173 13.78 28.15 17.37
N MET A 174 13.62 28.44 16.10
CA MET A 174 14.00 29.71 15.45
C MET A 174 12.99 30.83 15.72
N GLY A 175 11.84 30.56 16.35
CA GLY A 175 10.76 31.52 16.54
C GLY A 175 10.01 31.90 15.25
N ALA A 176 10.23 31.16 14.17
CA ALA A 176 9.54 31.37 12.89
C ALA A 176 8.08 30.88 12.91
N ALA A 177 7.79 29.86 13.70
CA ALA A 177 6.46 29.33 13.96
C ALA A 177 6.28 28.98 15.45
N ASP A 178 5.04 28.75 15.87
CA ASP A 178 4.73 28.31 17.22
C ASP A 178 4.67 26.77 17.31
N CYS A 179 4.21 26.13 16.25
CA CYS A 179 4.15 24.66 16.12
C CYS A 179 4.28 24.26 14.64
N ILE A 180 4.39 22.96 14.40
CA ILE A 180 4.44 22.39 13.05
C ILE A 180 3.28 21.41 12.83
N LEU A 181 2.94 21.17 11.57
CA LEU A 181 2.12 20.05 11.14
C LEU A 181 2.90 19.31 10.09
N ASP A 182 3.35 18.10 10.41
CA ASP A 182 4.27 17.35 9.55
C ASP A 182 4.06 15.83 9.66
N LEU A 183 4.68 15.09 8.73
CA LEU A 183 4.66 13.63 8.74
C LEU A 183 5.51 13.06 9.86
N VAL A 184 4.93 12.13 10.58
CA VAL A 184 5.59 11.39 11.65
C VAL A 184 5.58 9.90 11.32
N SER A 185 6.76 9.30 11.26
CA SER A 185 6.94 7.86 11.10
C SER A 185 7.29 7.22 12.46
N SER A 186 8.50 7.46 12.96
CA SER A 186 8.95 6.94 14.28
C SER A 186 8.94 7.99 15.39
N GLY A 187 8.68 9.23 15.07
CA GLY A 187 8.78 10.38 15.97
C GLY A 187 10.21 10.74 16.39
N THR A 188 11.24 10.09 15.83
CA THR A 188 12.64 10.35 16.21
C THR A 188 13.06 11.76 15.87
N THR A 189 12.77 12.24 14.65
CA THR A 189 13.10 13.60 14.22
C THR A 189 12.44 14.66 15.11
N LEU A 190 11.19 14.46 15.52
CA LEU A 190 10.51 15.37 16.45
C LEU A 190 11.23 15.42 17.80
N ARG A 191 11.56 14.26 18.39
CA ARG A 191 12.27 14.20 19.68
C ARG A 191 13.64 14.85 19.63
N GLU A 192 14.39 14.62 18.57
CA GLU A 192 15.72 15.23 18.36
C GLU A 192 15.66 16.76 18.22
N ASN A 193 14.52 17.30 17.78
CA ASN A 193 14.27 18.74 17.67
C ASN A 193 13.42 19.30 18.83
N ASN A 194 13.32 18.59 19.95
CA ASN A 194 12.56 18.99 21.15
C ASN A 194 11.08 19.31 20.83
N LEU A 195 10.47 18.54 19.96
CA LEU A 195 9.05 18.59 19.66
C LEU A 195 8.33 17.33 20.16
N LYS A 196 7.05 17.46 20.43
CA LYS A 196 6.13 16.37 20.80
C LYS A 196 4.83 16.46 20.03
N GLU A 197 4.28 15.31 19.67
CA GLU A 197 2.91 15.20 19.20
C GLU A 197 1.95 15.45 20.36
N ILE A 198 0.74 15.93 20.05
CA ILE A 198 -0.32 16.17 21.03
C ILE A 198 -1.52 15.27 20.74
N GLU A 199 -2.22 14.84 21.80
CA GLU A 199 -3.44 14.05 21.68
C GLU A 199 -4.51 14.82 20.88
N GLY A 200 -5.18 14.14 19.94
CA GLY A 200 -6.13 14.78 19.01
C GLY A 200 -5.50 15.62 17.91
N GLY A 201 -4.17 15.74 17.87
CA GLY A 201 -3.43 16.45 16.82
C GLY A 201 -3.17 15.63 15.54
N ARG A 202 -3.58 14.36 15.50
CA ARG A 202 -3.43 13.49 14.33
C ARG A 202 -4.46 13.85 13.26
N VAL A 203 -3.97 14.17 12.06
CA VAL A 203 -4.79 14.66 10.93
C VAL A 203 -5.22 13.52 10.03
N LEU A 204 -4.28 12.66 9.61
CA LEU A 204 -4.54 11.47 8.79
C LEU A 204 -3.41 10.45 8.91
N ASP A 205 -3.74 9.20 8.61
CA ASP A 205 -2.78 8.13 8.37
C ASP A 205 -2.42 8.07 6.90
N SER A 206 -1.16 7.84 6.59
CA SER A 206 -0.65 7.76 5.23
C SER A 206 0.24 6.57 5.00
N GLN A 207 0.19 6.07 3.79
CA GLN A 207 1.11 5.08 3.24
C GLN A 207 1.13 5.19 1.71
N GLY A 208 1.99 4.42 1.05
CA GLY A 208 2.01 4.33 -0.41
C GLY A 208 0.69 3.78 -0.96
N CYS A 209 0.13 4.43 -1.96
CA CYS A 209 -1.08 4.01 -2.67
C CYS A 209 -0.89 4.06 -4.19
N LEU A 210 -1.63 3.21 -4.91
CA LEU A 210 -1.76 3.23 -6.36
C LEU A 210 -3.04 3.99 -6.70
N VAL A 211 -2.91 5.01 -7.53
CA VAL A 211 -4.00 5.92 -7.92
C VAL A 211 -4.10 5.96 -9.44
N ALA A 212 -5.29 6.11 -9.98
CA ALA A 212 -5.50 6.29 -11.41
C ALA A 212 -6.49 7.42 -11.70
N SER A 213 -6.40 8.01 -12.88
CA SER A 213 -7.43 8.92 -13.38
C SER A 213 -8.68 8.14 -13.76
N ARG A 214 -9.84 8.51 -13.20
CA ARG A 214 -11.14 7.91 -13.56
C ARG A 214 -11.39 8.03 -15.05
N GLU A 215 -11.09 9.19 -15.62
CA GLU A 215 -11.26 9.43 -17.05
C GLU A 215 -10.39 8.49 -17.88
N ALA A 216 -9.13 8.27 -17.47
CA ALA A 216 -8.24 7.32 -18.14
C ALA A 216 -8.75 5.88 -18.04
N LEU A 217 -9.21 5.45 -16.86
CA LEU A 217 -9.78 4.11 -16.64
C LEU A 217 -11.01 3.84 -17.53
N LEU A 218 -11.86 4.83 -17.73
CA LEU A 218 -13.13 4.66 -18.47
C LEU A 218 -13.01 4.88 -19.97
N LYS A 219 -12.07 5.73 -20.42
CA LYS A 219 -12.07 6.20 -21.83
C LYS A 219 -10.81 5.76 -22.58
N ARG A 220 -9.74 5.39 -21.88
CA ARG A 220 -8.48 5.10 -22.53
C ARG A 220 -8.27 3.61 -22.70
N PRO A 221 -8.16 3.11 -23.96
CA PRO A 221 -7.96 1.69 -24.22
C PRO A 221 -6.71 1.14 -23.51
N GLY A 222 -6.79 -0.02 -22.91
CA GLY A 222 -5.69 -0.72 -22.27
C GLY A 222 -5.35 -0.25 -20.84
N VAL A 223 -5.88 0.88 -20.35
CA VAL A 223 -5.57 1.36 -18.99
C VAL A 223 -6.22 0.48 -17.94
N LEU A 224 -7.47 0.11 -18.14
CA LEU A 224 -8.22 -0.71 -17.18
C LEU A 224 -7.63 -2.12 -17.09
N GLU A 225 -7.21 -2.69 -18.22
CA GLU A 225 -6.55 -4.00 -18.32
C GLU A 225 -5.19 -4.00 -17.62
N ILE A 226 -4.38 -2.97 -17.84
CA ILE A 226 -3.08 -2.82 -17.16
C ILE A 226 -3.28 -2.65 -15.65
N VAL A 227 -4.29 -1.89 -15.23
CA VAL A 227 -4.60 -1.71 -13.81
C VAL A 227 -5.04 -3.02 -13.17
N HIS A 228 -5.83 -3.84 -13.87
CA HIS A 228 -6.20 -5.18 -13.43
C HIS A 228 -4.97 -6.07 -13.22
N GLU A 229 -4.10 -6.18 -14.25
CA GLU A 229 -2.85 -6.95 -14.17
C GLU A 229 -1.94 -6.46 -13.02
N MET A 230 -1.82 -5.15 -12.86
CA MET A 230 -1.05 -4.58 -11.75
C MET A 230 -1.64 -4.95 -10.39
N LEU A 231 -2.97 -4.89 -10.23
CA LEU A 231 -3.64 -5.30 -9.00
C LEU A 231 -3.40 -6.77 -8.68
N GLU A 232 -3.55 -7.67 -9.65
CA GLU A 232 -3.29 -9.11 -9.44
C GLU A 232 -1.87 -9.35 -8.92
N ARG A 233 -0.87 -8.74 -9.57
CA ARG A 233 0.55 -8.90 -9.20
C ARG A 233 0.86 -8.29 -7.83
N LEU A 234 0.36 -7.08 -7.56
CA LEU A 234 0.56 -6.38 -6.30
C LEU A 234 -0.09 -7.12 -5.13
N GLU A 235 -1.37 -7.46 -5.26
CA GLU A 235 -2.10 -8.17 -4.19
C GLU A 235 -1.53 -9.56 -3.93
N ALA A 236 -1.16 -10.31 -4.97
CA ALA A 236 -0.56 -11.62 -4.81
C ALA A 236 0.78 -11.55 -4.05
N HIS A 237 1.62 -10.54 -4.34
CA HIS A 237 2.86 -10.32 -3.62
C HIS A 237 2.62 -9.85 -2.18
N LEU A 238 1.78 -8.84 -1.99
CA LEU A 238 1.48 -8.28 -0.66
C LEU A 238 0.83 -9.31 0.26
N ARG A 239 -0.04 -10.17 -0.28
CA ARG A 239 -0.66 -11.27 0.47
C ARG A 239 0.34 -12.36 0.87
N ALA A 240 1.33 -12.64 0.03
CA ALA A 240 2.40 -13.59 0.34
C ALA A 240 3.38 -13.04 1.38
N ASN A 241 3.45 -11.72 1.53
CA ASN A 241 4.41 -11.09 2.44
C ASN A 241 4.16 -11.53 3.89
N GLY A 242 5.19 -12.11 4.49
CA GLY A 242 5.11 -12.66 5.85
C GLY A 242 4.36 -13.98 5.96
N VAL A 243 4.00 -14.63 4.85
CA VAL A 243 3.43 -15.99 4.82
C VAL A 243 4.50 -17.00 4.42
N PHE A 244 4.51 -18.15 5.10
CA PHE A 244 5.45 -19.24 4.86
C PHE A 244 4.68 -20.53 4.61
N MET A 245 5.17 -21.34 3.68
CA MET A 245 4.72 -22.71 3.52
C MET A 245 5.49 -23.59 4.48
N VAL A 246 4.75 -24.33 5.32
CA VAL A 246 5.29 -25.36 6.21
C VAL A 246 4.83 -26.71 5.68
N THR A 247 5.80 -27.58 5.36
CA THR A 247 5.52 -28.95 4.92
C THR A 247 6.13 -29.93 5.91
N ALA A 248 5.36 -30.92 6.34
CA ALA A 248 5.81 -31.96 7.26
C ALA A 248 5.30 -33.34 6.81
N ASN A 249 6.09 -34.38 7.07
CA ASN A 249 5.68 -35.76 6.83
C ASN A 249 4.93 -36.29 8.07
N VAL A 250 3.67 -36.63 7.91
CA VAL A 250 2.80 -37.14 9.01
C VAL A 250 2.36 -38.55 8.70
N ARG A 251 2.47 -39.43 9.71
CA ARG A 251 2.03 -40.84 9.57
C ARG A 251 0.52 -40.94 9.67
N GLY A 252 -0.10 -41.70 8.76
CA GLY A 252 -1.53 -42.00 8.74
C GLY A 252 -1.87 -43.21 7.89
N SER A 253 -3.14 -43.65 7.96
CA SER A 253 -3.69 -44.76 7.17
C SER A 253 -4.20 -44.34 5.82
N SER A 254 -4.61 -43.06 5.68
CA SER A 254 -5.06 -42.45 4.43
C SER A 254 -4.85 -40.93 4.48
N ALA A 255 -4.95 -40.26 3.33
CA ALA A 255 -4.88 -38.79 3.25
C ALA A 255 -6.02 -38.12 4.05
N GLU A 256 -7.21 -38.68 4.00
CA GLU A 256 -8.38 -38.20 4.74
C GLU A 256 -8.16 -38.27 6.24
N SER A 257 -7.65 -39.41 6.76
CA SER A 257 -7.38 -39.57 8.19
C SER A 257 -6.31 -38.62 8.72
N VAL A 258 -5.32 -38.29 7.87
CA VAL A 258 -4.30 -37.26 8.18
C VAL A 258 -4.90 -35.86 8.14
N ALA A 259 -5.72 -35.55 7.13
CA ALA A 259 -6.39 -34.27 7.02
C ALA A 259 -7.32 -34.00 8.23
N GLU A 260 -8.13 -34.98 8.63
CA GLU A 260 -8.99 -34.89 9.82
C GLU A 260 -8.17 -34.63 11.09
N LYS A 261 -7.05 -35.38 11.27
CA LYS A 261 -6.13 -35.22 12.39
C LYS A 261 -5.53 -33.80 12.44
N ILE A 262 -5.12 -33.28 11.30
CA ILE A 262 -4.55 -31.92 11.19
C ILE A 262 -5.63 -30.87 11.46
N CYS A 263 -6.80 -30.99 10.87
CA CYS A 263 -7.91 -30.05 11.06
C CYS A 263 -8.43 -30.03 12.50
N SER A 264 -8.39 -31.16 13.21
CA SER A 264 -8.76 -31.26 14.64
C SER A 264 -7.72 -30.60 15.56
N GLY A 265 -6.50 -30.38 15.10
CA GLY A 265 -5.40 -29.78 15.86
C GLY A 265 -5.51 -28.27 16.11
N GLY A 266 -6.63 -27.66 15.72
CA GLY A 266 -6.94 -26.24 15.99
C GLY A 266 -6.76 -25.32 14.76
N SER A 267 -7.13 -24.04 14.92
CA SER A 267 -7.15 -23.04 13.84
C SER A 267 -5.77 -22.76 13.22
N LEU A 268 -4.69 -23.04 13.93
CA LEU A 268 -3.30 -22.88 13.50
C LEU A 268 -2.94 -23.72 12.28
N LEU A 269 -3.57 -24.89 12.14
CA LEU A 269 -3.24 -25.86 11.12
C LEU A 269 -4.21 -25.86 9.93
N ARG A 270 -5.14 -24.91 9.91
CA ARG A 270 -6.12 -24.77 8.80
C ARG A 270 -5.53 -24.13 7.54
N GLY A 271 -4.35 -23.47 7.66
CA GLY A 271 -3.73 -22.79 6.51
C GLY A 271 -4.57 -21.68 5.92
N LEU A 272 -4.39 -21.40 4.61
CA LEU A 272 -5.16 -20.41 3.86
C LEU A 272 -6.58 -20.91 3.52
N GLN A 273 -6.69 -22.13 2.99
CA GLN A 273 -7.95 -22.78 2.56
C GLN A 273 -8.07 -24.21 3.08
N GLY A 274 -7.16 -24.65 3.95
CA GLY A 274 -7.03 -26.00 4.47
C GLY A 274 -5.63 -26.57 4.23
N PRO A 275 -5.27 -27.68 4.93
CA PRO A 275 -4.03 -28.38 4.65
C PRO A 275 -4.12 -29.15 3.33
N THR A 276 -3.06 -29.05 2.50
CA THR A 276 -2.89 -30.00 1.39
C THR A 276 -2.24 -31.28 1.93
N VAL A 277 -2.84 -32.43 1.65
CA VAL A 277 -2.31 -33.73 2.08
C VAL A 277 -2.05 -34.60 0.85
N SER A 278 -0.82 -35.06 0.67
CA SER A 278 -0.38 -35.87 -0.46
C SER A 278 0.38 -37.13 0.01
N PRO A 279 0.19 -38.30 -0.63
CA PRO A 279 0.92 -39.50 -0.28
C PRO A 279 2.42 -39.37 -0.58
N ILE A 280 3.24 -39.96 0.25
CA ILE A 280 4.69 -40.09 0.03
C ILE A 280 5.00 -41.50 -0.45
N TYR A 281 5.64 -41.58 -1.62
CA TYR A 281 6.05 -42.84 -2.22
C TYR A 281 7.50 -43.16 -1.81
N THR A 282 7.72 -44.44 -1.37
CA THR A 282 9.04 -44.93 -1.03
C THR A 282 9.54 -45.93 -2.08
N PRO A 283 10.80 -45.81 -2.54
CA PRO A 283 11.35 -46.81 -3.46
C PRO A 283 11.48 -48.19 -2.77
N GLN A 284 11.18 -49.24 -3.52
CA GLN A 284 11.35 -50.63 -3.10
C GLN A 284 12.65 -51.19 -3.70
N ASN A 285 13.17 -52.28 -3.10
CA ASN A 285 14.41 -52.91 -3.57
C ASN A 285 14.28 -53.56 -4.96
N ASP A 286 13.07 -53.79 -5.45
CA ASP A 286 12.75 -54.33 -6.77
C ASP A 286 12.63 -53.27 -7.87
N GLY A 287 12.92 -52.01 -7.56
CA GLY A 287 12.80 -50.90 -8.46
C GLY A 287 11.38 -50.33 -8.61
N THR A 288 10.38 -50.89 -7.91
CA THR A 288 9.03 -50.37 -7.83
C THR A 288 8.90 -49.27 -6.76
N THR A 289 7.82 -48.50 -6.80
CA THR A 289 7.49 -47.53 -5.77
C THR A 289 6.21 -48.01 -5.06
N LYS A 290 6.19 -47.89 -3.73
CA LYS A 290 5.01 -48.18 -2.92
C LYS A 290 4.58 -46.91 -2.16
N GLU A 291 3.28 -46.69 -2.11
CA GLU A 291 2.71 -45.71 -1.19
C GLU A 291 3.11 -46.06 0.26
N GLY A 292 3.75 -45.11 0.90
CA GLY A 292 4.22 -45.25 2.26
C GLY A 292 3.14 -45.00 3.30
N GLN A 293 3.48 -45.18 4.59
CA GLN A 293 2.59 -44.81 5.72
C GLN A 293 2.69 -43.31 6.08
N PHE A 294 3.32 -42.50 5.22
CA PHE A 294 3.54 -41.08 5.46
C PHE A 294 2.85 -40.25 4.37
N TYR A 295 2.32 -39.13 4.81
CA TYR A 295 1.70 -38.13 3.97
C TYR A 295 2.38 -36.79 4.17
N ALA A 296 2.72 -36.11 3.10
CA ALA A 296 3.19 -34.72 3.13
C ALA A 296 2.00 -33.78 3.40
N VAL A 297 2.07 -33.07 4.49
CA VAL A 297 1.08 -32.04 4.87
C VAL A 297 1.69 -30.68 4.63
N SER A 298 1.10 -29.87 3.74
CA SER A 298 1.53 -28.51 3.43
C SER A 298 0.50 -27.48 3.90
N ILE A 299 0.98 -26.46 4.64
CA ILE A 299 0.13 -25.45 5.27
C ILE A 299 0.78 -24.07 5.12
N GLY A 300 0.05 -23.09 4.60
CA GLY A 300 0.47 -21.69 4.59
C GLY A 300 0.23 -21.03 5.95
N VAL A 301 1.27 -20.47 6.57
CA VAL A 301 1.20 -19.89 7.93
C VAL A 301 1.90 -18.54 8.02
N PRO A 302 1.42 -17.60 8.86
CA PRO A 302 2.14 -16.35 9.12
C PRO A 302 3.52 -16.62 9.76
N LYS A 303 4.51 -15.81 9.40
CA LYS A 303 5.88 -15.88 9.94
C LYS A 303 5.92 -15.94 11.47
N THR A 304 5.07 -15.16 12.13
CA THR A 304 4.98 -15.08 13.59
C THR A 304 4.53 -16.38 14.25
N ARG A 305 3.89 -17.29 13.51
CA ARG A 305 3.32 -18.55 14.01
C ARG A 305 4.07 -19.79 13.54
N ILE A 306 5.18 -19.67 12.81
CA ILE A 306 5.95 -20.81 12.28
C ILE A 306 6.32 -21.78 13.40
N TYR A 307 6.94 -21.32 14.48
CA TYR A 307 7.42 -22.18 15.55
C TYR A 307 6.29 -22.94 16.26
N GLU A 308 5.17 -22.27 16.52
CA GLU A 308 3.97 -22.93 17.07
C GLU A 308 3.41 -24.01 16.14
N THR A 309 3.34 -23.71 14.85
CA THR A 309 2.90 -24.67 13.83
C THR A 309 3.80 -25.90 13.78
N VAL A 310 5.12 -25.69 13.74
CA VAL A 310 6.11 -26.80 13.77
C VAL A 310 5.96 -27.64 15.03
N LYS A 311 5.78 -27.01 16.19
CA LYS A 311 5.55 -27.70 17.47
C LYS A 311 4.26 -28.54 17.47
N SER A 312 3.19 -27.99 16.88
CA SER A 312 1.91 -28.70 16.77
C SER A 312 1.98 -29.89 15.81
N LEU A 313 2.62 -29.70 14.64
CA LEU A 313 2.85 -30.78 13.68
C LEU A 313 3.68 -31.91 14.30
N ARG A 314 4.75 -31.62 15.05
CA ARG A 314 5.57 -32.62 15.76
C ARG A 314 4.78 -33.41 16.81
N ARG A 315 3.86 -32.73 17.55
CA ARG A 315 2.98 -33.44 18.54
C ARG A 315 2.04 -34.43 17.86
N MET A 316 1.68 -34.18 16.60
CA MET A 316 0.86 -35.09 15.78
C MET A 316 1.69 -36.19 15.09
N GLY A 317 2.98 -36.32 15.42
CA GLY A 317 3.87 -37.30 14.80
C GLY A 317 4.45 -36.79 13.46
N GLY A 318 4.44 -35.51 13.22
CA GLY A 318 5.10 -34.88 12.06
C GLY A 318 6.63 -34.92 12.20
N SER A 319 7.29 -35.19 11.10
CA SER A 319 8.76 -35.23 10.97
C SER A 319 9.17 -34.58 9.65
N GLY A 320 10.48 -34.34 9.46
CA GLY A 320 11.00 -33.77 8.22
C GLY A 320 10.40 -32.44 7.86
N VAL A 321 10.25 -31.52 8.84
CA VAL A 321 9.57 -30.26 8.65
C VAL A 321 10.42 -29.30 7.81
N LEU A 322 9.89 -28.87 6.69
CA LEU A 322 10.46 -27.87 5.77
C LEU A 322 9.68 -26.57 5.89
N VAL A 323 10.38 -25.44 5.84
CA VAL A 323 9.76 -24.10 5.91
C VAL A 323 10.41 -23.22 4.86
N PHE A 324 9.57 -22.58 3.99
CA PHE A 324 10.05 -21.66 2.98
C PHE A 324 9.07 -20.50 2.78
N PRO A 325 9.57 -19.28 2.46
CA PRO A 325 8.73 -18.13 2.25
C PRO A 325 7.89 -18.29 0.97
N MET A 326 6.68 -17.78 0.98
CA MET A 326 5.87 -17.66 -0.23
C MET A 326 6.21 -16.37 -0.96
N THR A 327 6.27 -16.43 -2.28
CA THR A 327 6.56 -15.27 -3.12
C THR A 327 5.27 -14.60 -3.60
N TYR A 328 4.26 -15.39 -3.94
CA TYR A 328 2.95 -14.94 -4.40
C TYR A 328 1.85 -15.85 -3.87
N VAL A 329 0.70 -15.25 -3.58
CA VAL A 329 -0.56 -15.96 -3.28
C VAL A 329 -1.66 -15.29 -4.10
N PHE A 330 -1.98 -15.86 -5.25
CA PHE A 330 -3.07 -15.37 -6.10
C PHE A 330 -4.42 -15.86 -5.57
N ASP A 331 -5.40 -14.97 -5.58
CA ASP A 331 -6.81 -15.32 -5.45
C ASP A 331 -7.43 -15.54 -6.84
N GLU A 332 -8.70 -15.96 -6.89
CA GLU A 332 -9.45 -16.06 -8.15
C GLU A 332 -9.62 -14.69 -8.79
N GLU A 333 -9.85 -13.66 -7.96
CA GLU A 333 -9.98 -12.27 -8.36
C GLU A 333 -9.44 -11.37 -7.23
N PRO A 334 -8.66 -10.32 -7.53
CA PRO A 334 -8.23 -9.37 -6.52
C PRO A 334 -9.41 -8.70 -5.81
N PRO A 335 -9.51 -8.71 -4.49
CA PRO A 335 -10.64 -8.10 -3.78
C PRO A 335 -10.86 -6.62 -4.11
N ARG A 336 -9.78 -5.86 -4.36
CA ARG A 336 -9.85 -4.45 -4.74
C ARG A 336 -10.36 -4.22 -6.15
N TRP A 337 -10.25 -5.21 -7.02
CA TRP A 337 -10.78 -5.12 -8.38
C TRP A 337 -12.29 -4.95 -8.40
N THR A 338 -13.01 -5.78 -7.66
CA THR A 338 -14.47 -5.67 -7.52
C THR A 338 -14.88 -4.29 -6.96
N SER A 339 -14.14 -3.79 -5.97
CA SER A 339 -14.38 -2.46 -5.42
C SER A 339 -14.10 -1.34 -6.42
N LEU A 340 -13.05 -1.47 -7.24
CA LEU A 340 -12.71 -0.52 -8.29
C LEU A 340 -13.80 -0.46 -9.35
N LEU A 341 -14.25 -1.61 -9.86
CA LEU A 341 -15.34 -1.67 -10.83
C LEU A 341 -16.62 -1.01 -10.30
N ALA A 342 -16.98 -1.28 -9.04
CA ALA A 342 -18.12 -0.64 -8.40
C ALA A 342 -17.99 0.89 -8.33
N GLN A 343 -16.80 1.40 -7.98
CA GLN A 343 -16.51 2.84 -7.97
C GLN A 343 -16.60 3.48 -9.36
N LEU A 344 -16.29 2.73 -10.41
CA LEU A 344 -16.38 3.17 -11.80
C LEU A 344 -17.80 3.03 -12.39
N GLY A 345 -18.72 2.36 -11.66
CA GLY A 345 -20.05 2.03 -12.17
C GLY A 345 -20.04 0.90 -13.20
N LEU A 346 -18.99 0.08 -13.22
CA LEU A 346 -18.79 -1.03 -14.14
C LEU A 346 -19.13 -2.37 -13.46
N LYS A 347 -19.45 -3.37 -14.27
CA LYS A 347 -19.57 -4.78 -13.84
C LYS A 347 -18.43 -5.61 -14.45
N ALA A 348 -18.17 -6.78 -13.88
CA ALA A 348 -17.17 -7.71 -14.42
C ALA A 348 -17.45 -8.10 -15.89
N GLU A 349 -18.71 -8.17 -16.29
CA GLU A 349 -19.12 -8.43 -17.67
C GLU A 349 -18.68 -7.31 -18.63
N ASP A 350 -18.78 -6.04 -18.18
CA ASP A 350 -18.38 -4.87 -18.97
C ASP A 350 -16.86 -4.87 -19.23
N PHE A 351 -16.07 -5.32 -18.27
CA PHE A 351 -14.62 -5.48 -18.42
C PHE A 351 -14.27 -6.50 -19.51
N ASN A 352 -14.96 -7.63 -19.56
CA ASN A 352 -14.74 -8.65 -20.57
C ASN A 352 -15.06 -8.15 -21.99
N HIS A 353 -15.98 -7.21 -22.15
CA HIS A 353 -16.28 -6.56 -23.44
C HIS A 353 -15.22 -5.50 -23.80
N LEU A 354 -14.81 -4.67 -22.85
CA LEU A 354 -13.77 -3.67 -23.04
C LEU A 354 -12.43 -4.31 -23.43
N SER A 355 -12.04 -5.40 -22.78
CA SER A 355 -10.81 -6.15 -23.09
C SER A 355 -10.82 -6.79 -24.49
N ARG A 356 -11.99 -6.96 -25.11
CA ARG A 356 -12.16 -7.43 -26.49
C ARG A 356 -12.27 -6.29 -27.52
N GLY A 357 -12.17 -5.03 -27.07
CA GLY A 357 -12.35 -3.85 -27.94
C GLY A 357 -13.81 -3.62 -28.35
N GLU A 358 -14.76 -4.18 -27.65
CA GLU A 358 -16.21 -4.01 -27.87
C GLU A 358 -16.71 -2.84 -27.01
N ALA A 359 -17.54 -1.94 -27.55
CA ALA A 359 -18.14 -0.86 -26.78
C ALA A 359 -19.05 -1.43 -25.67
N PRO A 360 -19.08 -0.81 -24.47
CA PRO A 360 -19.99 -1.24 -23.41
C PRO A 360 -21.44 -1.18 -23.91
N VAL A 361 -22.19 -2.24 -23.63
CA VAL A 361 -23.60 -2.35 -24.01
C VAL A 361 -24.36 -1.21 -23.32
N ALA A 362 -24.77 -0.20 -24.10
CA ALA A 362 -25.62 0.88 -23.60
C ALA A 362 -26.93 0.30 -23.05
N ARG A 363 -27.21 0.58 -21.79
CA ARG A 363 -28.49 0.28 -21.14
C ARG A 363 -29.33 1.53 -20.99
#